data_163e3f7a34bbb89f61c19fed511ffbb0
#
_entry.id   163e3f7a34bbb89f61c19fed511ffbb0
#
_cell.length_a   1.000
_cell.length_b   1.000
_cell.length_c   1.000
_cell.angle_alpha   90.00
_cell.angle_beta   90.00
_cell.angle_gamma   90.00
#
_symmetry.space_group_name_H-M   'P 1'
#
loop_
_entity.id
_entity.type
_entity.pdbx_description
1 polymer ?
#
loop_
_entity_poly.entity_id
_entity_poly.type
_entity_poly.pdbx_seq_one_letter_code
_entity_poly.pdbx_strand_id
1 'polypeptide(L)'
;LMLDYMLQHTNPEYVFFQMDVYWVVRGQNSPVDYFNKYPGRFTMLHIKDHREIGQSGMVGYDAIFKNTDTAGVRHIVAEIEKYSCPVEESVKQSLDYLLDAPFVKASYSK
;
A
#
# COMPACT_ATOMS: atom_id res chain seq x y z
N LEU A 1 0.84 -16.77 9.63
CA LEU A 1 1.66 -15.84 8.90
C LEU A 1 2.43 -14.92 9.86
N MET A 2 3.67 -14.62 9.51
CA MET A 2 4.55 -13.81 10.38
C MET A 2 3.95 -12.43 10.70
N LEU A 3 3.34 -11.80 9.72
CA LEU A 3 2.71 -10.48 9.92
C LEU A 3 1.59 -10.54 10.96
N ASP A 4 0.73 -11.55 10.90
CA ASP A 4 -0.31 -11.77 11.91
C ASP A 4 0.28 -11.91 13.31
N TYR A 5 1.32 -12.71 13.43
CA TYR A 5 1.99 -12.94 14.71
C TYR A 5 2.52 -11.63 15.28
N MET A 6 3.21 -10.85 14.46
CA MET A 6 3.77 -9.56 14.89
C MET A 6 2.67 -8.58 15.30
N LEU A 7 1.57 -8.54 14.55
CA LEU A 7 0.43 -7.66 14.88
C LEU A 7 -0.23 -8.04 16.19
N GLN A 8 -0.36 -9.35 16.46
CA GLN A 8 -0.99 -9.84 17.66
C GLN A 8 -0.12 -9.68 18.91
N HIS A 9 1.20 -9.67 18.75
CA HIS A 9 2.16 -9.69 19.86
C HIS A 9 2.90 -8.39 20.06
N THR A 10 2.44 -7.28 19.47
CA THR A 10 3.01 -5.96 19.66
C THR A 10 1.96 -5.00 20.22
N ASN A 11 2.43 -4.03 21.01
CA ASN A 11 1.56 -3.04 21.63
C ASN A 11 1.18 -1.95 20.61
N PRO A 12 -0.12 -1.79 20.29
CA PRO A 12 -0.57 -0.79 19.31
C PRO A 12 -0.29 0.66 19.71
N GLU A 13 0.00 0.94 20.98
CA GLU A 13 0.42 2.29 21.39
C GLU A 13 1.83 2.64 20.93
N TYR A 14 2.69 1.64 20.73
CA TYR A 14 4.12 1.85 20.48
C TYR A 14 4.61 1.31 19.16
N VAL A 15 3.88 0.41 18.53
CA VAL A 15 4.34 -0.27 17.31
C VAL A 15 3.33 -0.05 16.17
N PHE A 16 3.79 0.58 15.12
CA PHE A 16 3.05 0.77 13.87
C PHE A 16 3.72 -0.02 12.76
N PHE A 17 2.98 -0.29 11.71
CA PHE A 17 3.50 -1.08 10.60
C PHE A 17 3.45 -0.27 9.31
N GLN A 18 4.47 -0.47 8.50
CA GLN A 18 4.45 -0.10 7.10
C GLN A 18 4.11 -1.36 6.30
N MET A 19 3.01 -1.31 5.57
CA MET A 19 2.61 -2.44 4.73
C MET A 19 3.03 -2.20 3.29
N ASP A 20 3.73 -3.17 2.70
CA ASP A 20 3.94 -3.23 1.26
C ASP A 20 2.78 -4.01 0.65
N VAL A 21 1.92 -3.30 -0.07
CA VAL A 21 0.67 -3.88 -0.56
C VAL A 21 0.91 -4.93 -1.64
N TYR A 22 1.95 -4.77 -2.46
CA TYR A 22 2.29 -5.74 -3.48
C TYR A 22 2.71 -7.09 -2.87
N TRP A 23 3.60 -7.05 -1.85
CA TRP A 23 4.09 -8.28 -1.25
C TRP A 23 3.02 -8.99 -0.44
N VAL A 24 2.06 -8.26 0.16
CA VAL A 24 0.90 -8.89 0.81
C VAL A 24 0.07 -9.65 -0.21
N VAL A 25 -0.20 -9.04 -1.38
CA VAL A 25 -0.95 -9.70 -2.46
C VAL A 25 -0.17 -10.89 -3.00
N ARG A 26 1.13 -10.74 -3.21
CA ARG A 26 2.01 -11.84 -3.66
C ARG A 26 2.02 -13.00 -2.66
N GLY A 27 1.91 -12.71 -1.39
CA GLY A 27 1.78 -13.71 -0.33
C GLY A 27 0.39 -14.30 -0.22
N GLN A 28 -0.48 -14.04 -1.19
CA GLN A 28 -1.85 -14.57 -1.26
C GLN A 28 -2.72 -14.10 -0.09
N ASN A 29 -2.52 -12.86 0.33
CA ASN A 29 -3.31 -12.22 1.37
C ASN A 29 -3.91 -10.90 0.85
N SER A 30 -4.91 -10.41 1.56
CA SER A 30 -5.59 -9.16 1.20
C SER A 30 -5.16 -8.04 2.14
N PRO A 31 -4.62 -6.93 1.59
CA PRO A 31 -4.35 -5.75 2.41
C PRO A 31 -5.59 -5.25 3.16
N VAL A 32 -6.75 -5.23 2.51
CA VAL A 32 -8.00 -4.75 3.12
C VAL A 32 -8.43 -5.64 4.28
N ASP A 33 -8.26 -6.96 4.15
CA ASP A 33 -8.58 -7.88 5.26
C ASP A 33 -7.70 -7.60 6.48
N TYR A 34 -6.42 -7.28 6.26
CA TYR A 34 -5.53 -6.89 7.35
C TYR A 34 -5.93 -5.56 7.97
N PHE A 35 -6.35 -4.59 7.16
CA PHE A 35 -6.85 -3.31 7.68
C PHE A 35 -8.05 -3.51 8.60
N ASN A 36 -8.98 -4.37 8.19
CA ASN A 36 -10.19 -4.66 8.95
C ASN A 36 -9.91 -5.47 10.22
N LYS A 37 -8.96 -6.39 10.13
CA LYS A 37 -8.59 -7.22 11.28
C LYS A 37 -7.76 -6.46 12.32
N TYR A 38 -6.93 -5.52 11.86
CA TYR A 38 -6.03 -4.74 12.70
C TYR A 38 -6.14 -3.25 12.39
N PRO A 39 -7.30 -2.63 12.69
CA PRO A 39 -7.51 -1.21 12.35
C PRO A 39 -6.51 -0.32 13.10
N GLY A 40 -6.07 0.73 12.41
CA GLY A 40 -5.16 1.72 12.97
C GLY A 40 -3.69 1.31 13.06
N ARG A 41 -3.34 0.11 12.63
CA ARG A 41 -1.98 -0.42 12.79
C ARG A 41 -1.05 -0.11 11.61
N PHE A 42 -1.57 0.34 10.49
CA PHE A 42 -0.80 0.56 9.25
C PHE A 42 -0.75 2.05 8.93
N THR A 43 0.18 2.75 9.57
CA THR A 43 0.28 4.20 9.42
C THR A 43 0.98 4.62 8.12
N MET A 44 1.67 3.68 7.48
CA MET A 44 2.36 3.92 6.22
C MET A 44 2.08 2.76 5.26
N LEU A 45 1.83 3.09 4.01
CA LEU A 45 1.73 2.12 2.93
C LEU A 45 2.89 2.31 1.96
N HIS A 46 3.47 1.21 1.58
CA HIS A 46 4.41 1.10 0.47
C HIS A 46 3.60 0.69 -0.75
N ILE A 47 3.38 1.62 -1.65
CA ILE A 47 2.59 1.38 -2.87
C ILE A 47 3.53 0.84 -3.93
N LYS A 48 3.34 -0.40 -4.27
CA LYS A 48 4.21 -1.14 -5.17
C LYS A 48 3.37 -2.04 -6.07
N ASP A 49 3.89 -2.34 -7.24
CA ASP A 49 3.33 -3.28 -8.17
C ASP A 49 4.45 -4.18 -8.72
N HIS A 50 4.13 -5.06 -9.64
CA HIS A 50 5.14 -5.91 -10.28
C HIS A 50 6.19 -5.08 -11.01
N ARG A 51 5.74 -4.07 -11.76
CA ARG A 51 6.58 -3.07 -12.44
C ARG A 51 6.02 -1.69 -12.16
N GLU A 52 5.54 -0.97 -13.17
CA GLU A 52 4.89 0.32 -12.97
C GLU A 52 3.59 0.15 -12.17
N ILE A 53 3.31 1.11 -11.30
CA ILE A 53 2.13 1.06 -10.45
C ILE A 53 0.86 1.11 -11.28
N GLY A 54 -0.05 0.15 -11.02
CA GLY A 54 -1.33 0.04 -11.72
C GLY A 54 -1.30 -0.75 -13.01
N GLN A 55 -0.12 -1.20 -13.46
CA GLN A 55 0.02 -1.88 -14.75
C GLN A 55 -0.39 -3.35 -14.70
N SER A 56 -0.06 -4.05 -13.63
CA SER A 56 -0.24 -5.51 -13.58
C SER A 56 -1.71 -5.95 -13.45
N GLY A 57 -2.53 -5.11 -12.84
CA GLY A 57 -3.90 -5.50 -12.48
C GLY A 57 -4.00 -6.46 -11.30
N MET A 58 -2.87 -6.81 -10.67
CA MET A 58 -2.84 -7.75 -9.55
C MET A 58 -3.24 -7.11 -8.23
N VAL A 59 -3.01 -5.81 -8.08
CA VAL A 59 -3.21 -5.11 -6.82
C VAL A 59 -4.47 -4.26 -6.92
N GLY A 60 -5.42 -4.51 -6.03
CA GLY A 60 -6.69 -3.78 -5.99
C GLY A 60 -6.54 -2.42 -5.32
N TYR A 61 -5.89 -1.48 -5.97
CA TYR A 61 -5.61 -0.17 -5.38
C TYR A 61 -6.86 0.60 -4.99
N ASP A 62 -7.93 0.49 -5.75
CA ASP A 62 -9.19 1.17 -5.43
C ASP A 62 -9.72 0.75 -4.05
N ALA A 63 -9.77 -0.53 -3.76
CA ALA A 63 -10.20 -1.04 -2.47
C ALA A 63 -9.21 -0.64 -1.35
N ILE A 64 -7.91 -0.72 -1.64
CA ILE A 64 -6.87 -0.35 -0.67
C ILE A 64 -7.02 1.13 -0.28
N PHE A 65 -7.09 2.02 -1.27
CA PHE A 65 -7.18 3.46 -1.01
C PHE A 65 -8.51 3.88 -0.39
N LYS A 66 -9.59 3.15 -0.66
CA LYS A 66 -10.89 3.41 0.00
C LYS A 66 -10.90 3.03 1.47
N ASN A 67 -9.95 2.22 1.92
CA ASN A 67 -9.89 1.71 3.29
C ASN A 67 -8.70 2.28 4.08
N THR A 68 -8.07 3.35 3.62
CA THR A 68 -6.93 3.97 4.30
C THR A 68 -7.29 4.53 5.67
N ASP A 69 -8.51 5.01 5.86
CA ASP A 69 -8.96 5.50 7.17
C ASP A 69 -9.00 4.36 8.19
N THR A 70 -9.54 3.21 7.81
CA THR A 70 -9.56 2.02 8.67
C THR A 70 -8.15 1.57 9.04
N ALA A 71 -7.24 1.58 8.06
CA ALA A 71 -5.84 1.21 8.27
C ALA A 71 -5.09 2.18 9.17
N GLY A 72 -5.48 3.45 9.21
CA GLY A 72 -4.80 4.51 9.95
C GLY A 72 -3.66 5.15 9.16
N VAL A 73 -3.75 5.15 7.83
CA VAL A 73 -2.67 5.61 6.95
C VAL A 73 -2.47 7.12 7.08
N ARG A 74 -1.21 7.51 7.25
CA ARG A 74 -0.77 8.90 7.28
C ARG A 74 0.27 9.22 6.20
N HIS A 75 0.97 8.20 5.70
CA HIS A 75 2.03 8.37 4.71
C HIS A 75 1.94 7.29 3.66
N ILE A 76 2.21 7.68 2.42
CA ILE A 76 2.26 6.76 1.29
C ILE A 76 3.59 6.96 0.59
N VAL A 77 4.28 5.84 0.33
CA VAL A 77 5.55 5.82 -0.40
C VAL A 77 5.37 4.94 -1.63
N ALA A 78 5.63 5.49 -2.79
CA ALA A 78 5.62 4.73 -4.05
C ALA A 78 6.99 4.14 -4.30
N GLU A 79 7.03 2.84 -4.60
CA GLU A 79 8.27 2.15 -4.91
C GLU A 79 8.15 1.43 -6.24
N ILE A 80 9.15 1.60 -7.11
CA ILE A 80 9.28 0.87 -8.36
C ILE A 80 10.66 0.21 -8.38
N GLU A 81 10.71 -1.13 -8.42
CA GLU A 81 11.96 -1.89 -8.43
C GLU A 81 12.28 -2.47 -9.80
N LYS A 82 11.27 -2.75 -10.61
CA LYS A 82 11.41 -3.34 -11.94
C LYS A 82 10.72 -2.45 -12.96
N TYR A 83 11.34 -2.30 -14.10
CA TYR A 83 10.92 -1.34 -15.11
C TYR A 83 10.67 -2.04 -16.43
N SER A 84 9.57 -1.67 -17.11
CA SER A 84 9.27 -2.12 -18.47
C SER A 84 9.73 -1.12 -19.53
N CYS A 85 10.21 0.04 -19.07
CA CYS A 85 10.68 1.16 -19.91
C CYS A 85 11.81 1.89 -19.15
N PRO A 86 12.44 2.92 -19.72
CA PRO A 86 13.46 3.68 -19.00
C PRO A 86 12.96 4.17 -17.63
N VAL A 87 13.84 4.17 -16.64
CA VAL A 87 13.49 4.43 -15.22
C VAL A 87 12.67 5.73 -15.09
N GLU A 88 13.07 6.79 -15.75
CA GLU A 88 12.37 8.08 -15.69
C GLU A 88 10.93 7.98 -16.18
N GLU A 89 10.70 7.25 -17.26
CA GLU A 89 9.34 7.01 -17.78
C GLU A 89 8.54 6.14 -16.84
N SER A 90 9.16 5.12 -16.26
CA SER A 90 8.52 4.20 -15.33
C SER A 90 8.02 4.95 -14.10
N VAL A 91 8.86 5.80 -13.53
CA VAL A 91 8.50 6.63 -12.38
C VAL A 91 7.37 7.60 -12.75
N LYS A 92 7.46 8.22 -13.92
CA LYS A 92 6.43 9.14 -14.38
C LYS A 92 5.09 8.44 -14.59
N GLN A 93 5.08 7.28 -15.23
CA GLN A 93 3.84 6.50 -15.41
C GLN A 93 3.20 6.13 -14.09
N SER A 94 4.01 5.72 -13.12
CA SER A 94 3.54 5.35 -11.80
C SER A 94 2.95 6.55 -11.05
N LEU A 95 3.61 7.70 -11.13
CA LEU A 95 3.10 8.93 -10.54
C LEU A 95 1.81 9.38 -11.21
N ASP A 96 1.76 9.35 -12.54
CA ASP A 96 0.56 9.75 -13.30
C ASP A 96 -0.62 8.86 -12.93
N TYR A 97 -0.39 7.55 -12.76
CA TYR A 97 -1.45 6.63 -12.32
C TYR A 97 -2.04 7.08 -10.98
N LEU A 98 -1.18 7.38 -10.01
CA LEU A 98 -1.63 7.78 -8.69
C LEU A 98 -2.31 9.15 -8.69
N LEU A 99 -1.80 10.10 -9.48
CA LEU A 99 -2.39 11.44 -9.58
C LEU A 99 -3.74 11.43 -10.27
N ASP A 100 -3.91 10.57 -11.29
CA ASP A 100 -5.15 10.49 -12.08
C ASP A 100 -6.20 9.60 -11.42
N ALA A 101 -5.83 8.73 -10.49
CA ALA A 101 -6.75 7.81 -9.86
C ALA A 101 -7.74 8.56 -8.95
N PRO A 102 -9.05 8.42 -9.15
CA PRO A 102 -10.04 9.17 -8.37
C PRO A 102 -10.11 8.77 -6.90
N PHE A 103 -9.57 7.60 -6.55
CA PHE A 103 -9.60 7.08 -5.19
C PHE A 103 -8.37 7.48 -4.35
N VAL A 104 -7.39 8.14 -4.94
CA VAL A 104 -6.17 8.59 -4.24
C VAL A 104 -6.34 10.04 -3.81
N LYS A 105 -6.14 10.30 -2.51
CA LYS A 105 -6.21 11.65 -1.96
C LYS A 105 -4.90 12.40 -2.19
N ALA A 106 -4.97 13.73 -2.20
CA ALA A 106 -3.78 14.59 -2.32
C ALA A 106 -2.87 14.49 -1.09
N SER A 107 -3.42 14.20 0.08
CA SER A 107 -2.65 14.04 1.32
C SER A 107 -3.39 13.12 2.29
N TYR A 108 -2.63 12.37 3.07
CA TYR A 108 -3.12 11.50 4.15
C TYR A 108 -2.65 11.96 5.53
N SER A 109 -1.68 12.86 5.58
CA SER A 109 -1.27 13.48 6.83
C SER A 109 -2.27 14.57 7.25
N LYS A 110 -2.37 14.77 8.54
CA LYS A 110 -3.21 15.82 9.11
C LYS A 110 -2.35 16.82 9.86
#